data_3743e8d42dd7ada22d08d2bc5899b616
#
_entry.id   3743e8d42dd7ada22d08d2bc5899b616
#
_cell.length_a   1.000
_cell.length_b   1.000
_cell.length_c   1.000
_cell.angle_alpha   90.00
_cell.angle_beta   90.00
_cell.angle_gamma   90.00
#
_symmetry.space_group_name_H-M   'P 1'
#
loop_
_entity.id
_entity.type
_entity.pdbx_description
1 polymer ?
#
loop_
_entity_poly.entity_id
_entity_poly.type
_entity_poly.pdbx_seq_one_letter_code
_entity_poly.pdbx_strand_id
1 'polypeptide(L)'
;PMGWDSFGLPAEQYAVKTGQHPRITTETNIANFTRQIQSLGFSYDWSREVATTDPEYFRWTQWIFLKIYNSWFNPLTQKAEPIDTLTYPADCRTEAQRRAHRDSKRLAYVSEAPVNWCPELGTVLANEEVIDGKSEVGGFPVIRKPMRQWMLRITAYAEKLLADLDTIEWSDSLKEMQRNWIGRSEGDRKS
;
A
#
# COMPACT_ATOMS: atom_id res chain seq x y z
N PRO A 1 -2.11 -16.92 -17.19
CA PRO A 1 -3.14 -16.40 -16.29
C PRO A 1 -3.56 -14.98 -16.67
N MET A 2 -4.73 -14.56 -16.21
CA MET A 2 -5.25 -13.20 -16.32
C MET A 2 -5.67 -12.71 -14.95
N GLY A 3 -5.36 -11.44 -14.63
CA GLY A 3 -5.74 -10.84 -13.36
C GLY A 3 -6.37 -9.47 -13.57
N TRP A 4 -7.45 -9.20 -12.82
CA TRP A 4 -8.17 -7.92 -12.81
C TRP A 4 -7.84 -7.20 -11.51
N ASP A 5 -7.17 -6.05 -11.63
CA ASP A 5 -7.05 -5.10 -10.52
C ASP A 5 -8.35 -4.32 -10.46
N SER A 6 -9.28 -4.80 -9.65
CA SER A 6 -10.70 -4.47 -9.75
C SER A 6 -11.23 -3.61 -8.60
N PHE A 7 -10.43 -3.32 -7.57
CA PHE A 7 -10.71 -2.25 -6.63
C PHE A 7 -10.36 -0.88 -7.23
N GLY A 8 -11.11 0.15 -6.93
CA GLY A 8 -10.67 1.47 -7.33
C GLY A 8 -11.76 2.53 -7.35
N LEU A 9 -11.28 3.77 -7.36
CA LEU A 9 -12.06 4.98 -7.35
C LEU A 9 -13.07 5.09 -8.52
N PRO A 10 -12.76 4.67 -9.77
CA PRO A 10 -13.71 4.80 -10.87
C PRO A 10 -15.04 4.08 -10.63
N ALA A 11 -15.02 2.86 -10.12
CA ALA A 11 -16.23 2.11 -9.81
C ALA A 11 -17.01 2.73 -8.63
N GLU A 12 -16.29 3.24 -7.62
CA GLU A 12 -16.87 3.92 -6.47
C GLU A 12 -17.54 5.25 -6.86
N GLN A 13 -16.87 6.07 -7.66
CA GLN A 13 -17.42 7.33 -8.16
C GLN A 13 -18.62 7.12 -9.08
N TYR A 14 -18.61 6.07 -9.88
CA TYR A 14 -19.78 5.69 -10.69
C TYR A 14 -20.95 5.28 -9.80
N ALA A 15 -20.70 4.55 -8.73
CA ALA A 15 -21.71 4.17 -7.76
C ALA A 15 -22.34 5.40 -7.08
N VAL A 16 -21.53 6.39 -6.69
CA VAL A 16 -22.04 7.65 -6.11
C VAL A 16 -22.93 8.39 -7.09
N LYS A 17 -22.56 8.45 -8.37
CA LYS A 17 -23.32 9.15 -9.40
C LYS A 17 -24.63 8.46 -9.81
N THR A 18 -24.65 7.14 -9.82
CA THR A 18 -25.75 6.35 -10.41
C THR A 18 -26.59 5.59 -9.40
N GLY A 19 -26.10 5.46 -8.15
CA GLY A 19 -26.69 4.58 -7.13
C GLY A 19 -26.48 3.09 -7.38
N GLN A 20 -25.70 2.73 -8.42
CA GLN A 20 -25.39 1.33 -8.75
C GLN A 20 -24.26 0.81 -7.87
N HIS A 21 -24.45 -0.38 -7.29
CA HIS A 21 -23.41 -0.99 -6.46
C HIS A 21 -22.13 -1.24 -7.27
N PRO A 22 -20.91 -0.90 -6.74
CA PRO A 22 -19.65 -1.00 -7.47
C PRO A 22 -19.37 -2.38 -8.07
N ARG A 23 -19.77 -3.46 -7.38
CA ARG A 23 -19.63 -4.84 -7.87
C ARG A 23 -20.25 -5.03 -9.25
N ILE A 24 -21.47 -4.53 -9.47
CA ILE A 24 -22.19 -4.71 -10.75
C ILE A 24 -21.41 -4.05 -11.88
N THR A 25 -20.91 -2.83 -11.66
CA THR A 25 -20.09 -2.11 -12.63
C THR A 25 -18.80 -2.87 -12.92
N THR A 26 -18.12 -3.36 -11.89
CA THR A 26 -16.87 -4.10 -12.00
C THR A 26 -17.05 -5.41 -12.77
N GLU A 27 -18.05 -6.21 -12.43
CA GLU A 27 -18.34 -7.49 -13.11
C GLU A 27 -18.72 -7.28 -14.59
N THR A 28 -19.53 -6.23 -14.87
CA THR A 28 -19.88 -5.86 -16.24
C THR A 28 -18.65 -5.46 -17.07
N ASN A 29 -17.75 -4.67 -16.47
CA ASN A 29 -16.52 -4.24 -17.13
C ASN A 29 -15.55 -5.41 -17.36
N ILE A 30 -15.39 -6.30 -16.40
CA ILE A 30 -14.58 -7.52 -16.54
C ILE A 30 -15.10 -8.35 -17.72
N ALA A 31 -16.40 -8.60 -17.79
CA ALA A 31 -17.00 -9.35 -18.90
C ALA A 31 -16.75 -8.69 -20.27
N ASN A 32 -16.86 -7.35 -20.34
CA ASN A 32 -16.59 -6.60 -21.56
C ASN A 32 -15.11 -6.66 -21.95
N PHE A 33 -14.19 -6.46 -21.03
CA PHE A 33 -12.75 -6.53 -21.30
C PHE A 33 -12.34 -7.94 -21.70
N THR A 34 -12.85 -8.96 -21.02
CA THR A 34 -12.60 -10.37 -21.37
C THR A 34 -12.96 -10.62 -22.84
N ARG A 35 -14.16 -10.22 -23.25
CA ARG A 35 -14.61 -10.37 -24.66
C ARG A 35 -13.70 -9.61 -25.63
N GLN A 36 -13.32 -8.39 -25.31
CA GLN A 36 -12.44 -7.57 -26.16
C GLN A 36 -11.05 -8.18 -26.28
N ILE A 37 -10.44 -8.61 -25.19
CA ILE A 37 -9.10 -9.21 -25.18
C ILE A 37 -9.12 -10.55 -25.93
N GLN A 38 -10.16 -11.36 -25.75
CA GLN A 38 -10.32 -12.63 -26.51
C GLN A 38 -10.42 -12.38 -28.01
N SER A 39 -11.06 -11.29 -28.44
CA SER A 39 -11.18 -10.96 -29.88
C SER A 39 -9.83 -10.63 -30.53
N LEU A 40 -8.82 -10.26 -29.74
CA LEU A 40 -7.45 -9.97 -30.21
C LEU A 40 -6.59 -11.24 -30.35
N GLY A 41 -7.09 -12.40 -29.95
CA GLY A 41 -6.40 -13.68 -30.08
C GLY A 41 -5.20 -13.87 -29.14
N PHE A 42 -5.14 -13.15 -28.04
CA PHE A 42 -4.10 -13.36 -27.02
C PHE A 42 -4.23 -14.73 -26.37
N SER A 43 -3.10 -15.39 -26.13
CA SER A 43 -3.02 -16.74 -25.56
C SER A 43 -3.02 -16.72 -24.02
N TYR A 44 -4.03 -16.09 -23.42
CA TYR A 44 -4.25 -16.17 -21.98
C TYR A 44 -4.95 -17.48 -21.60
N ASP A 45 -4.54 -18.04 -20.49
CA ASP A 45 -5.25 -19.17 -19.87
C ASP A 45 -6.39 -18.63 -18.99
N TRP A 46 -7.58 -18.54 -19.56
CA TRP A 46 -8.77 -18.02 -18.90
C TRP A 46 -9.29 -18.90 -17.75
N SER A 47 -8.86 -20.17 -17.67
CA SER A 47 -9.15 -21.02 -16.50
C SER A 47 -8.39 -20.59 -15.25
N ARG A 48 -7.37 -19.73 -15.41
CA ARG A 48 -6.54 -19.16 -14.35
C ARG A 48 -6.77 -17.66 -14.24
N GLU A 49 -8.01 -17.25 -14.31
CA GLU A 49 -8.46 -15.88 -14.11
C GLU A 49 -8.73 -15.60 -12.65
N VAL A 50 -8.33 -14.43 -12.16
CA VAL A 50 -8.57 -13.95 -10.81
C VAL A 50 -8.97 -12.47 -10.83
N ALA A 51 -9.77 -12.03 -9.84
CA ALA A 51 -10.04 -10.63 -9.60
C ALA A 51 -9.64 -10.25 -8.17
N THR A 52 -9.01 -9.10 -7.98
CA THR A 52 -8.58 -8.66 -6.64
C THR A 52 -9.75 -8.41 -5.70
N THR A 53 -10.97 -8.22 -6.24
CA THR A 53 -12.22 -8.08 -5.47
C THR A 53 -12.86 -9.39 -5.07
N ASP A 54 -12.33 -10.53 -5.52
CA ASP A 54 -12.84 -11.83 -5.11
C ASP A 54 -12.49 -12.12 -3.64
N PRO A 55 -13.45 -12.51 -2.79
CA PRO A 55 -13.16 -12.84 -1.38
C PRO A 55 -12.08 -13.91 -1.23
N GLU A 56 -12.07 -14.91 -2.11
CA GLU A 56 -11.04 -15.95 -2.13
C GLU A 56 -9.65 -15.43 -2.47
N TYR A 57 -9.56 -14.31 -3.18
CA TYR A 57 -8.30 -13.62 -3.45
C TYR A 57 -7.91 -12.68 -2.31
N PHE A 58 -8.76 -11.70 -1.94
CA PHE A 58 -8.36 -10.67 -0.98
C PHE A 58 -8.22 -11.17 0.46
N ARG A 59 -8.76 -12.35 0.81
CA ARG A 59 -8.47 -12.98 2.10
C ARG A 59 -6.96 -13.18 2.32
N TRP A 60 -6.21 -13.42 1.25
CA TRP A 60 -4.76 -13.56 1.33
C TRP A 60 -4.06 -12.22 1.58
N THR A 61 -4.54 -11.15 0.97
CA THR A 61 -4.08 -9.79 1.27
C THR A 61 -4.31 -9.44 2.74
N GLN A 62 -5.50 -9.77 3.27
CA GLN A 62 -5.82 -9.60 4.68
C GLN A 62 -4.92 -10.45 5.59
N TRP A 63 -4.67 -11.70 5.21
CA TRP A 63 -3.77 -12.58 5.95
C TRP A 63 -2.33 -12.05 5.98
N ILE A 64 -1.82 -11.56 4.85
CA ILE A 64 -0.50 -10.91 4.78
C ILE A 64 -0.46 -9.69 5.70
N PHE A 65 -1.49 -8.84 5.66
CA PHE A 65 -1.59 -7.68 6.54
C PHE A 65 -1.52 -8.10 8.03
N LEU A 66 -2.26 -9.12 8.43
CA LEU A 66 -2.23 -9.64 9.81
C LEU A 66 -0.85 -10.19 10.19
N LYS A 67 -0.13 -10.81 9.27
CA LYS A 67 1.26 -11.23 9.51
C LYS A 67 2.17 -10.03 9.74
N ILE A 68 2.06 -8.99 8.91
CA ILE A 68 2.82 -7.74 9.07
C ILE A 68 2.46 -7.05 10.39
N TYR A 69 1.17 -6.94 10.72
CA TYR A 69 0.70 -6.35 11.98
C TYR A 69 1.22 -7.08 13.21
N ASN A 70 1.29 -8.42 13.17
CA ASN A 70 1.78 -9.25 14.26
C ASN A 70 3.29 -9.49 14.20
N SER A 71 4.04 -8.62 13.53
CA SER A 71 5.49 -8.71 13.42
C SER A 71 6.17 -7.39 13.78
N TRP A 72 7.43 -7.49 14.17
CA TRP A 72 8.36 -6.38 14.37
C TRP A 72 9.67 -6.66 13.65
N PHE A 73 10.40 -5.61 13.27
CA PHE A 73 11.72 -5.76 12.64
C PHE A 73 12.78 -5.92 13.72
N ASN A 74 13.47 -7.07 13.75
CA ASN A 74 14.59 -7.28 14.64
C ASN A 74 15.90 -6.83 13.96
N PRO A 75 16.55 -5.75 14.44
CA PRO A 75 17.77 -5.24 13.84
C PRO A 75 18.98 -6.17 13.98
N LEU A 76 18.96 -7.10 14.93
CA LEU A 76 20.06 -8.06 15.13
C LEU A 76 20.01 -9.17 14.08
N THR A 77 18.82 -9.68 13.76
CA THR A 77 18.63 -10.74 12.77
C THR A 77 18.35 -10.19 11.37
N GLN A 78 18.09 -8.87 11.25
CA GLN A 78 17.68 -8.19 10.01
C GLN A 78 16.43 -8.81 9.36
N LYS A 79 15.50 -9.30 10.20
CA LYS A 79 14.27 -9.98 9.77
C LYS A 79 13.05 -9.51 10.55
N ALA A 80 11.87 -9.73 9.96
CA ALA A 80 10.62 -9.66 10.70
C ALA A 80 10.49 -10.87 11.62
N GLU A 81 10.14 -10.62 12.86
CA GLU A 81 9.89 -11.65 13.88
C GLU A 81 8.50 -11.47 14.48
N PRO A 82 7.88 -12.53 15.04
CA PRO A 82 6.59 -12.43 15.71
C PRO A 82 6.61 -11.41 16.85
N ILE A 83 5.56 -10.61 16.98
CA ILE A 83 5.50 -9.50 17.96
C ILE A 83 5.59 -9.95 19.42
N ASP A 84 5.24 -11.19 19.72
CA ASP A 84 5.32 -11.80 21.05
C ASP A 84 6.76 -12.17 21.46
N THR A 85 7.70 -12.22 20.50
CA THR A 85 9.14 -12.38 20.79
C THR A 85 9.83 -11.10 21.17
N LEU A 86 9.12 -9.95 21.08
CA LEU A 86 9.69 -8.64 21.40
C LEU A 86 10.03 -8.54 22.90
N THR A 87 11.28 -8.22 23.18
CA THR A 87 11.72 -7.93 24.55
C THR A 87 11.36 -6.50 24.96
N TYR A 88 11.05 -6.30 26.24
CA TYR A 88 10.67 -5.00 26.76
C TYR A 88 11.81 -4.35 27.51
N PRO A 89 12.03 -3.04 27.34
CA PRO A 89 12.93 -2.27 28.18
C PRO A 89 12.55 -2.35 29.67
N ALA A 90 13.54 -2.18 30.56
CA ALA A 90 13.33 -2.31 32.00
C ALA A 90 12.36 -1.27 32.60
N ASP A 91 12.12 -0.17 31.89
CA ASP A 91 11.17 0.89 32.26
C ASP A 91 9.72 0.55 31.86
N CYS A 92 9.49 -0.45 31.01
CA CYS A 92 8.17 -0.96 30.64
C CYS A 92 7.59 -1.86 31.75
N ARG A 93 7.18 -1.26 32.86
CA ARG A 93 6.74 -1.98 34.08
C ARG A 93 5.26 -2.32 34.08
N THR A 94 4.43 -1.56 33.40
CA THR A 94 2.97 -1.77 33.33
C THR A 94 2.55 -2.37 31.98
N GLU A 95 1.39 -3.04 31.96
CA GLU A 95 0.86 -3.58 30.70
C GLU A 95 0.54 -2.47 29.67
N ALA A 96 0.13 -1.30 30.14
CA ALA A 96 -0.08 -0.14 29.26
C ALA A 96 1.23 0.30 28.57
N GLN A 97 2.33 0.35 29.32
CA GLN A 97 3.66 0.67 28.75
C GLN A 97 4.14 -0.40 27.79
N ARG A 98 3.96 -1.68 28.13
CA ARG A 98 4.30 -2.81 27.23
C ARG A 98 3.48 -2.77 25.95
N ARG A 99 2.18 -2.48 26.03
CA ARG A 99 1.31 -2.32 24.87
C ARG A 99 1.78 -1.18 23.99
N ALA A 100 2.04 -0.01 24.57
CA ALA A 100 2.55 1.14 23.83
C ALA A 100 3.89 0.83 23.14
N HIS A 101 4.79 0.13 23.82
CA HIS A 101 6.07 -0.31 23.26
C HIS A 101 5.86 -1.28 22.10
N ARG A 102 5.01 -2.33 22.28
CA ARG A 102 4.63 -3.25 21.17
C ARG A 102 4.13 -2.50 19.96
N ASP A 103 3.14 -1.62 20.16
CA ASP A 103 2.50 -0.89 19.08
C ASP A 103 3.49 0.04 18.35
N SER A 104 4.48 0.58 19.07
CA SER A 104 5.56 1.37 18.46
C SER A 104 6.53 0.55 17.60
N LYS A 105 6.58 -0.77 17.77
CA LYS A 105 7.48 -1.68 17.03
C LYS A 105 6.79 -2.45 15.91
N ARG A 106 5.46 -2.51 15.89
CA ARG A 106 4.70 -3.21 14.83
C ARG A 106 5.07 -2.69 13.45
N LEU A 107 5.15 -3.60 12.49
CA LEU A 107 5.42 -3.27 11.08
C LEU A 107 4.22 -2.63 10.39
N ALA A 108 3.00 -2.86 10.89
CA ALA A 108 1.81 -2.10 10.50
C ALA A 108 1.25 -1.40 11.74
N TYR A 109 0.91 -0.12 11.63
CA TYR A 109 0.44 0.71 12.73
C TYR A 109 -0.51 1.78 12.24
N VAL A 110 -1.31 2.34 13.16
CA VAL A 110 -2.21 3.46 12.88
C VAL A 110 -1.53 4.76 13.28
N SER A 111 -1.57 5.76 12.41
CA SER A 111 -1.07 7.10 12.67
C SER A 111 -1.95 8.15 12.01
N GLU A 112 -1.94 9.36 12.53
CA GLU A 112 -2.48 10.50 11.82
C GLU A 112 -1.45 11.00 10.82
N ALA A 113 -1.83 11.03 9.55
CA ALA A 113 -1.00 11.50 8.46
C ALA A 113 -1.74 12.56 7.63
N PRO A 114 -1.05 13.60 7.15
CA PRO A 114 -1.65 14.56 6.24
C PRO A 114 -1.93 13.87 4.89
N VAL A 115 -3.20 13.87 4.49
CA VAL A 115 -3.68 13.31 3.22
C VAL A 115 -4.21 14.39 2.31
N ASN A 116 -4.25 14.11 1.02
CA ASN A 116 -4.90 14.98 0.03
C ASN A 116 -6.39 14.65 0.00
N TRP A 117 -7.19 15.42 0.71
CA TRP A 117 -8.63 15.23 0.78
C TRP A 117 -9.34 16.09 -0.28
N CYS A 118 -10.17 15.45 -1.10
CA CYS A 118 -11.04 16.15 -2.03
C CYS A 118 -12.49 16.08 -1.53
N PRO A 119 -13.08 17.19 -0.99
CA PRO A 119 -14.43 17.20 -0.47
C PRO A 119 -15.49 16.83 -1.51
N GLU A 120 -15.34 17.31 -2.75
CA GLU A 120 -16.28 17.08 -3.86
C GLU A 120 -16.32 15.61 -4.31
N LEU A 121 -15.18 14.94 -4.29
CA LEU A 121 -15.09 13.51 -4.59
C LEU A 121 -15.35 12.63 -3.37
N GLY A 122 -15.32 13.21 -2.15
CA GLY A 122 -15.52 12.48 -0.90
C GLY A 122 -14.45 11.46 -0.59
N THR A 123 -13.21 11.68 -1.08
CA THR A 123 -12.13 10.69 -0.99
C THR A 123 -10.75 11.31 -0.81
N VAL A 124 -9.80 10.47 -0.39
CA VAL A 124 -8.37 10.77 -0.36
C VAL A 124 -7.76 10.46 -1.72
N LEU A 125 -6.92 11.35 -2.21
CA LEU A 125 -6.22 11.22 -3.49
C LEU A 125 -4.73 10.95 -3.26
N ALA A 126 -4.13 10.13 -4.13
CA ALA A 126 -2.69 9.97 -4.22
C ALA A 126 -2.02 11.27 -4.69
N ASN A 127 -0.71 11.40 -4.49
CA ASN A 127 -0.01 12.62 -4.90
C ASN A 127 -0.08 12.84 -6.42
N GLU A 128 -0.06 11.75 -7.18
CA GLU A 128 -0.13 11.75 -8.65
C GLU A 128 -1.49 12.21 -9.19
N GLU A 129 -2.54 12.09 -8.38
CA GLU A 129 -3.92 12.50 -8.72
C GLU A 129 -4.18 13.98 -8.39
N VAL A 130 -3.18 14.71 -7.89
CA VAL A 130 -3.29 16.11 -7.53
C VAL A 130 -2.38 16.95 -8.43
N ILE A 131 -2.98 17.78 -9.28
CA ILE A 131 -2.30 18.68 -10.20
C ILE A 131 -2.66 20.11 -9.82
N ASP A 132 -1.65 20.93 -9.51
CA ASP A 132 -1.83 22.34 -9.13
C ASP A 132 -2.87 22.57 -7.99
N GLY A 133 -2.89 21.65 -6.99
CA GLY A 133 -3.80 21.71 -5.86
C GLY A 133 -5.25 21.31 -6.17
N LYS A 134 -5.48 20.69 -7.33
CA LYS A 134 -6.79 20.20 -7.77
C LYS A 134 -6.73 18.72 -8.12
N SER A 135 -7.88 18.05 -8.00
CA SER A 135 -8.02 16.66 -8.45
C SER A 135 -7.87 16.57 -9.97
N GLU A 136 -7.14 15.58 -10.46
CA GLU A 136 -7.04 15.26 -11.89
C GLU A 136 -8.44 15.04 -12.50
N VAL A 137 -9.27 14.28 -11.80
CA VAL A 137 -10.67 14.06 -12.18
C VAL A 137 -11.54 15.17 -11.63
N GLY A 138 -12.17 15.94 -12.50
CA GLY A 138 -13.14 16.99 -12.18
C GLY A 138 -12.55 18.35 -11.82
N GLY A 139 -11.23 18.48 -11.63
CA GLY A 139 -10.56 19.75 -11.34
C GLY A 139 -10.98 20.40 -10.01
N PHE A 140 -11.41 19.61 -9.03
CA PHE A 140 -11.90 20.08 -7.74
C PHE A 140 -10.78 20.47 -6.78
N PRO A 141 -10.96 21.46 -5.91
CA PRO A 141 -9.99 21.83 -4.91
C PRO A 141 -9.64 20.66 -3.97
N VAL A 142 -8.34 20.48 -3.71
CA VAL A 142 -7.81 19.48 -2.79
C VAL A 142 -7.21 20.18 -1.58
N ILE A 143 -7.52 19.69 -0.38
CA ILE A 143 -7.01 20.23 0.87
C ILE A 143 -6.14 19.20 1.59
N ARG A 144 -5.07 19.66 2.24
CA ARG A 144 -4.27 18.82 3.15
C ARG A 144 -4.99 18.72 4.49
N LYS A 145 -5.32 17.50 4.90
CA LYS A 145 -6.06 17.22 6.13
C LYS A 145 -5.41 16.05 6.87
N PRO A 146 -5.16 16.16 8.18
CA PRO A 146 -4.75 15.00 8.97
C PRO A 146 -5.91 14.00 9.05
N MET A 147 -5.60 12.76 8.73
CA MET A 147 -6.54 11.65 8.84
C MET A 147 -5.86 10.43 9.45
N ARG A 148 -6.63 9.68 10.22
CA ARG A 148 -6.18 8.41 10.78
C ARG A 148 -6.04 7.39 9.66
N GLN A 149 -4.81 6.89 9.47
CA GLN A 149 -4.45 5.98 8.38
C GLN A 149 -3.68 4.77 8.91
N TRP A 150 -3.82 3.64 8.23
CA TRP A 150 -2.89 2.55 8.37
C TRP A 150 -1.57 2.88 7.68
N MET A 151 -0.49 2.66 8.39
CA MET A 151 0.88 2.87 7.91
C MET A 151 1.66 1.56 7.96
N LEU A 152 2.51 1.34 6.97
CA LEU A 152 3.51 0.27 6.99
C LEU A 152 4.89 0.86 7.27
N ARG A 153 5.65 0.23 8.17
CA ARG A 153 6.99 0.68 8.56
C ARG A 153 8.05 0.23 7.55
N ILE A 154 7.87 0.68 6.31
CA ILE A 154 8.77 0.31 5.18
C ILE A 154 10.21 0.77 5.42
N THR A 155 10.40 1.89 6.12
CA THR A 155 11.74 2.44 6.44
C THR A 155 12.58 1.53 7.32
N ALA A 156 11.98 0.58 8.05
CA ALA A 156 12.73 -0.41 8.84
C ALA A 156 13.63 -1.31 7.97
N TYR A 157 13.32 -1.44 6.68
CA TYR A 157 14.06 -2.26 5.72
C TYR A 157 14.94 -1.44 4.77
N ALA A 158 14.94 -0.11 4.86
CA ALA A 158 15.60 0.75 3.88
C ALA A 158 17.10 0.45 3.74
N GLU A 159 17.83 0.36 4.85
CA GLU A 159 19.27 0.06 4.85
C GLU A 159 19.57 -1.34 4.28
N LYS A 160 18.75 -2.32 4.65
CA LYS A 160 18.89 -3.68 4.14
C LYS A 160 18.60 -3.72 2.63
N LEU A 161 17.56 -3.07 2.16
CA LEU A 161 17.23 -3.01 0.74
C LEU A 161 18.38 -2.38 -0.08
N LEU A 162 18.99 -1.31 0.42
CA LEU A 162 20.16 -0.69 -0.23
C LEU A 162 21.34 -1.64 -0.31
N ALA A 163 21.68 -2.31 0.80
CA ALA A 163 22.79 -3.27 0.84
C ALA A 163 22.55 -4.49 -0.08
N ASP A 164 21.31 -4.98 -0.10
CA ASP A 164 20.95 -6.16 -0.90
C ASP A 164 21.00 -5.87 -2.42
N LEU A 165 20.91 -4.60 -2.87
CA LEU A 165 21.06 -4.25 -4.29
C LEU A 165 22.42 -4.68 -4.86
N ASP A 166 23.47 -4.72 -4.05
CA ASP A 166 24.80 -5.13 -4.49
C ASP A 166 24.92 -6.63 -4.67
N THR A 167 24.01 -7.41 -4.11
CA THR A 167 24.00 -8.88 -4.15
C THR A 167 23.22 -9.48 -5.33
N ILE A 168 22.47 -8.66 -6.08
CA ILE A 168 21.61 -9.13 -7.16
C ILE A 168 22.19 -8.81 -8.55
N GLU A 169 21.89 -9.67 -9.54
CA GLU A 169 22.35 -9.52 -10.92
C GLU A 169 21.40 -8.61 -11.74
N TRP A 170 21.33 -7.34 -11.36
CA TRP A 170 20.60 -6.33 -12.10
C TRP A 170 21.56 -5.38 -12.83
N SER A 171 21.07 -4.72 -13.88
CA SER A 171 21.85 -3.68 -14.56
C SER A 171 22.12 -2.48 -13.62
N ASP A 172 23.25 -1.80 -13.83
CA ASP A 172 23.64 -0.66 -13.00
C ASP A 172 22.59 0.46 -13.04
N SER A 173 21.97 0.70 -14.18
CA SER A 173 20.90 1.69 -14.32
C SER A 173 19.67 1.36 -13.47
N LEU A 174 19.29 0.10 -13.39
CA LEU A 174 18.17 -0.33 -12.56
C LEU A 174 18.51 -0.23 -11.06
N LYS A 175 19.72 -0.63 -10.67
CA LYS A 175 20.20 -0.48 -9.28
C LYS A 175 20.22 0.99 -8.86
N GLU A 176 20.65 1.88 -9.74
CA GLU A 176 20.69 3.32 -9.48
C GLU A 176 19.27 3.90 -9.32
N MET A 177 18.31 3.51 -10.17
CA MET A 177 16.91 3.88 -10.00
C MET A 177 16.36 3.46 -8.63
N GLN A 178 16.68 2.24 -8.16
CA GLN A 178 16.25 1.75 -6.86
C GLN A 178 16.91 2.52 -5.70
N ARG A 179 18.21 2.82 -5.79
CA ARG A 179 18.92 3.65 -4.79
C ARG A 179 18.30 5.03 -4.67
N ASN A 180 18.01 5.66 -5.80
CA ASN A 180 17.38 6.99 -5.85
C ASN A 180 15.94 6.96 -5.27
N TRP A 181 15.19 5.90 -5.54
CA TRP A 181 13.84 5.72 -4.99
C TRP A 181 13.85 5.52 -3.48
N ILE A 182 14.75 4.70 -2.95
CA ILE A 182 14.90 4.47 -1.50
C ILE A 182 15.38 5.75 -0.81
N GLY A 183 16.24 6.54 -1.46
CA GLY A 183 16.55 7.93 -1.09
C GLY A 183 17.28 8.04 0.25
N ARG A 184 18.50 7.50 0.39
CA ARG A 184 19.35 7.77 1.54
C ARG A 184 19.78 9.24 1.51
N SER A 185 19.35 10.02 2.51
CA SER A 185 19.79 11.41 2.70
C SER A 185 20.66 11.49 3.95
N GLU A 186 21.90 11.89 3.78
CA GLU A 186 22.77 12.32 4.88
C GLU A 186 22.54 13.82 5.05
N GLY A 187 21.63 14.16 5.98
CA GLY A 187 21.30 15.55 6.25
C GLY A 187 22.54 16.34 6.67
N ASP A 188 22.86 17.39 5.91
CA ASP A 188 23.85 18.37 6.29
C ASP A 188 23.29 19.18 7.47
N ARG A 189 23.71 18.82 8.70
CA ARG A 189 23.46 19.63 9.89
C ARG A 189 24.38 20.86 9.79
N LYS A 190 23.96 21.89 9.07
CA LYS A 190 24.49 23.23 9.30
C LYS A 190 23.96 23.70 10.64
N SER A 191 24.87 23.69 11.63
CA SER A 191 24.72 24.36 12.93
C SER A 191 24.42 25.85 12.78
#